data_2c46c321ed8b51a6e8454dcc98e5bae3
#
_entry.id   2c46c321ed8b51a6e8454dcc98e5bae3
#
_cell.length_a   1.000
_cell.length_b   1.000
_cell.length_c   1.000
_cell.angle_alpha   90.00
_cell.angle_beta   90.00
_cell.angle_gamma   90.00
#
_symmetry.space_group_name_H-M   'P 1'
#
loop_
_entity.id
_entity.type
_entity.pdbx_description
1 polymer ?
#
loop_
_entity_poly.entity_id
_entity_poly.type
_entity_poly.pdbx_seq_one_letter_code
_entity_poly.pdbx_strand_id
1 'polypeptide(L)'
;SNSSAASDVYKRQEQICQPVGEADGYSFTTMNSGLLVFNSSTILVVNVSGTTQTDKAKEAITNLLKQTASNSIVKSGAFQKMEKQKSDINFFASMTAIPSTYRDQITMGLPTEVKAEDITLIGGLNFEKGKIALKTENYTENEAVKALLKKQMESVGKANNTFVKYFPASTLMFFNVGVKGGELYNLLSENKEFRNTVSIAKADEVKELFSSFNGDISAGLINVTMSSAPTFMMYADVKNGNALEMIYKNKESLGLKRGEDIMQLGKDEYVYKTRGMNIFFGIKDKQMYATNDELLYKNVGKAADKSVKDAPYASDMKGKSLFIAINAEAILDLPIVKMVAGFGGQEAKTYIELANKVSYLSMSSEGKVSEIDLCLKDKDVNALKQIVDFAKQFAGM
;
A
#
# COMPACT_ATOMS: atom_id res chain seq x y z
N SER A 1 -13.63 -4.13 55.36
CA SER A 1 -14.03 -3.58 54.07
C SER A 1 -13.20 -4.12 52.88
N ASN A 2 -12.15 -4.94 53.11
CA ASN A 2 -11.33 -5.53 52.00
C ASN A 2 -11.93 -6.82 51.42
N SER A 3 -12.92 -7.43 52.06
CA SER A 3 -13.55 -8.68 51.60
C SER A 3 -14.55 -8.45 50.46
N SER A 4 -15.13 -7.29 50.32
CA SER A 4 -16.11 -6.99 49.27
C SER A 4 -15.45 -6.81 47.87
N ALA A 5 -14.27 -6.18 47.82
CA ALA A 5 -13.54 -5.97 46.56
C ALA A 5 -12.98 -7.28 45.98
N ALA A 6 -12.46 -8.15 46.86
CA ALA A 6 -12.00 -9.48 46.44
C ALA A 6 -13.18 -10.34 45.96
N SER A 7 -14.32 -10.32 46.67
CA SER A 7 -15.55 -11.03 46.27
C SER A 7 -16.10 -10.53 44.90
N ASP A 8 -15.98 -9.23 44.63
CA ASP A 8 -16.45 -8.65 43.36
C ASP A 8 -15.54 -8.98 42.19
N VAL A 9 -14.22 -9.09 42.41
CA VAL A 9 -13.26 -9.58 41.44
C VAL A 9 -13.52 -11.08 41.13
N TYR A 10 -13.76 -11.90 42.15
CA TYR A 10 -14.09 -13.32 41.94
C TYR A 10 -15.42 -13.49 41.20
N LYS A 11 -16.46 -12.75 41.53
CA LYS A 11 -17.75 -12.79 40.83
C LYS A 11 -17.64 -12.35 39.36
N ARG A 12 -16.79 -11.37 39.06
CA ARG A 12 -16.51 -10.98 37.65
C ARG A 12 -15.73 -12.02 36.91
N GLN A 13 -14.83 -12.74 37.58
CA GLN A 13 -14.12 -13.86 36.95
C GLN A 13 -15.06 -15.04 36.61
N GLU A 14 -16.00 -15.39 37.52
CA GLU A 14 -17.00 -16.40 37.27
C GLU A 14 -17.98 -16.06 36.14
N GLN A 15 -18.19 -14.78 35.84
CA GLN A 15 -19.02 -14.32 34.71
C GLN A 15 -18.31 -14.37 33.36
N ILE A 16 -16.97 -14.37 33.33
CA ILE A 16 -16.18 -14.26 32.10
C ILE A 16 -15.56 -15.60 31.71
N CYS A 17 -15.19 -16.45 32.66
CA CYS A 17 -14.50 -17.70 32.45
C CYS A 17 -15.32 -18.90 32.96
N GLN A 18 -15.37 -19.97 32.15
CA GLN A 18 -15.88 -21.29 32.61
C GLN A 18 -14.87 -21.89 33.61
N PRO A 19 -15.29 -22.92 34.40
CA PRO A 19 -14.38 -23.63 35.30
C PRO A 19 -13.11 -24.11 34.57
N VAL A 20 -11.99 -24.09 35.30
CA VAL A 20 -10.70 -24.52 34.77
C VAL A 20 -10.67 -26.01 34.60
N GLY A 21 -10.32 -26.49 33.41
CA GLY A 21 -10.01 -27.88 33.11
C GLY A 21 -8.49 -28.10 32.99
N GLU A 22 -8.09 -29.36 33.04
CA GLU A 22 -6.68 -29.73 32.88
C GLU A 22 -6.54 -30.74 31.70
N ALA A 23 -5.44 -30.61 31.00
CA ALA A 23 -5.03 -31.52 29.92
C ALA A 23 -3.52 -31.49 29.76
N ASP A 24 -2.87 -32.66 29.66
CA ASP A 24 -1.45 -32.82 29.23
C ASP A 24 -0.45 -31.81 29.81
N GLY A 25 -0.56 -31.44 31.12
CA GLY A 25 0.36 -30.53 31.79
C GLY A 25 0.08 -29.02 31.61
N TYR A 26 -1.12 -28.71 31.18
CA TYR A 26 -1.60 -27.31 31.15
C TYR A 26 -3.05 -27.24 31.63
N SER A 27 -3.42 -26.07 32.14
CA SER A 27 -4.78 -25.73 32.53
C SER A 27 -5.45 -24.92 31.39
N PHE A 28 -6.77 -25.06 31.25
CA PHE A 28 -7.51 -24.27 30.26
C PHE A 28 -8.87 -23.87 30.80
N THR A 29 -9.37 -22.72 30.29
CA THR A 29 -10.75 -22.27 30.49
C THR A 29 -11.32 -21.70 29.20
N THR A 30 -12.64 -21.84 29.01
CA THR A 30 -13.32 -21.26 27.86
C THR A 30 -13.69 -19.82 28.14
N MET A 31 -13.45 -18.93 27.18
CA MET A 31 -13.83 -17.52 27.18
C MET A 31 -14.64 -17.23 25.93
N ASN A 32 -15.92 -16.87 26.05
CA ASN A 32 -16.80 -16.53 24.92
C ASN A 32 -16.60 -17.43 23.69
N SER A 33 -15.76 -17.00 22.73
CA SER A 33 -15.43 -17.71 21.48
C SER A 33 -14.02 -18.31 21.46
N GLY A 34 -13.36 -18.46 22.61
CA GLY A 34 -11.96 -18.92 22.66
C GLY A 34 -11.60 -19.78 23.84
N LEU A 35 -10.36 -20.24 23.85
CA LEU A 35 -9.72 -20.95 24.95
C LEU A 35 -8.60 -20.08 25.51
N LEU A 36 -8.60 -19.88 26.84
CA LEU A 36 -7.43 -19.42 27.57
C LEU A 36 -6.70 -20.66 28.10
N VAL A 37 -5.47 -20.82 27.72
CA VAL A 37 -4.63 -21.96 28.08
C VAL A 37 -3.39 -21.46 28.80
N PHE A 38 -3.01 -22.08 29.90
CA PHE A 38 -1.88 -21.62 30.68
C PHE A 38 -1.17 -22.76 31.46
N ASN A 39 0.09 -22.54 31.70
CA ASN A 39 0.90 -23.33 32.63
C ASN A 39 1.80 -22.38 33.43
N SER A 40 2.81 -22.88 34.13
CA SER A 40 3.71 -22.07 34.98
C SER A 40 4.54 -21.03 34.21
N SER A 41 4.69 -21.17 32.87
CA SER A 41 5.59 -20.35 32.06
C SER A 41 4.91 -19.70 30.84
N THR A 42 3.73 -20.16 30.46
CA THR A 42 3.12 -19.78 29.18
C THR A 42 1.62 -19.52 29.34
N ILE A 43 1.13 -18.49 28.69
CA ILE A 43 -0.29 -18.19 28.53
C ILE A 43 -0.58 -18.09 27.05
N LEU A 44 -1.61 -18.83 26.58
CA LEU A 44 -2.08 -18.80 25.20
C LEU A 44 -3.56 -18.40 25.20
N VAL A 45 -3.91 -17.49 24.29
CA VAL A 45 -5.30 -17.16 23.97
C VAL A 45 -5.57 -17.69 22.56
N VAL A 46 -6.49 -18.65 22.47
CA VAL A 46 -6.80 -19.34 21.22
C VAL A 46 -8.23 -19.04 20.83
N ASN A 47 -8.42 -18.41 19.68
CA ASN A 47 -9.75 -18.20 19.12
C ASN A 47 -10.21 -19.50 18.42
N VAL A 48 -11.36 -20.03 18.82
CA VAL A 48 -11.91 -21.27 18.27
C VAL A 48 -13.24 -20.94 17.57
N SER A 49 -13.23 -20.98 16.24
CA SER A 49 -14.43 -20.79 15.44
C SER A 49 -15.24 -22.08 15.37
N GLY A 50 -16.37 -22.16 16.08
CA GLY A 50 -17.33 -23.25 16.04
C GLY A 50 -17.17 -24.29 17.17
N THR A 51 -18.29 -24.85 17.61
CA THR A 51 -18.39 -25.74 18.77
C THR A 51 -17.76 -27.14 18.57
N THR A 52 -17.58 -27.59 17.33
CA THR A 52 -17.03 -28.91 16.98
C THR A 52 -15.51 -28.98 16.92
N GLN A 53 -14.80 -27.87 17.18
CA GLN A 53 -13.35 -27.80 16.99
C GLN A 53 -12.55 -27.79 18.31
N THR A 54 -13.20 -27.86 19.47
CA THR A 54 -12.52 -27.73 20.76
C THR A 54 -11.47 -28.81 20.98
N ASP A 55 -11.76 -30.07 20.60
CA ASP A 55 -10.82 -31.20 20.81
C ASP A 55 -9.63 -31.09 19.83
N LYS A 56 -9.87 -30.69 18.57
CA LYS A 56 -8.79 -30.41 17.62
C LYS A 56 -7.92 -29.24 18.07
N ALA A 57 -8.53 -28.20 18.66
CA ALA A 57 -7.80 -27.08 19.22
C ALA A 57 -6.92 -27.53 20.41
N LYS A 58 -7.42 -28.38 21.30
CA LYS A 58 -6.64 -28.93 22.41
C LYS A 58 -5.46 -29.76 21.91
N GLU A 59 -5.65 -30.60 20.90
CA GLU A 59 -4.57 -31.35 20.28
C GLU A 59 -3.50 -30.45 19.68
N ALA A 60 -3.90 -29.41 18.92
CA ALA A 60 -3.00 -28.44 18.34
C ALA A 60 -2.22 -27.66 19.43
N ILE A 61 -2.89 -27.26 20.52
CA ILE A 61 -2.29 -26.61 21.68
C ILE A 61 -1.27 -27.55 22.36
N THR A 62 -1.63 -28.80 22.59
CA THR A 62 -0.73 -29.81 23.18
C THR A 62 0.54 -29.93 22.32
N ASN A 63 0.41 -30.05 21.00
CA ASN A 63 1.51 -30.14 20.07
C ASN A 63 2.38 -28.86 20.11
N LEU A 64 1.76 -27.67 20.20
CA LEU A 64 2.46 -26.41 20.29
C LEU A 64 3.27 -26.30 21.59
N LEU A 65 2.68 -26.66 22.74
CA LEU A 65 3.34 -26.61 24.05
C LEU A 65 4.47 -27.63 24.20
N LYS A 66 4.40 -28.77 23.47
CA LYS A 66 5.44 -29.77 23.40
C LYS A 66 6.53 -29.52 22.38
N GLN A 67 6.47 -28.39 21.67
CA GLN A 67 7.52 -28.02 20.70
C GLN A 67 8.88 -27.85 21.37
N THR A 68 9.88 -28.36 20.69
CA THR A 68 11.30 -28.18 21.06
C THR A 68 11.92 -27.14 20.14
N ALA A 69 13.09 -26.61 20.50
CA ALA A 69 13.82 -25.70 19.63
C ALA A 69 14.11 -26.26 18.23
N SER A 70 14.08 -27.60 18.05
CA SER A 70 14.36 -28.24 16.75
C SER A 70 13.20 -28.16 15.77
N ASN A 71 11.96 -28.09 16.24
CA ASN A 71 10.75 -28.00 15.44
C ASN A 71 9.96 -26.70 15.66
N SER A 72 10.59 -25.71 16.28
CA SER A 72 10.04 -24.37 16.55
C SER A 72 10.47 -23.37 15.47
N ILE A 73 9.65 -22.33 15.31
CA ILE A 73 9.95 -21.21 14.42
C ILE A 73 11.24 -20.45 14.75
N VAL A 74 11.79 -20.61 15.98
CA VAL A 74 13.03 -19.93 16.41
C VAL A 74 14.24 -20.26 15.54
N LYS A 75 14.20 -21.37 14.81
CA LYS A 75 15.24 -21.75 13.85
C LYS A 75 15.02 -21.21 12.44
N SER A 76 13.83 -20.68 12.14
CA SER A 76 13.61 -20.09 10.81
C SER A 76 14.41 -18.80 10.65
N GLY A 77 15.04 -18.63 9.48
CA GLY A 77 15.81 -17.42 9.18
C GLY A 77 14.93 -16.16 9.23
N ALA A 78 13.65 -16.27 8.86
CA ALA A 78 12.68 -15.19 8.95
C ALA A 78 12.46 -14.73 10.42
N PHE A 79 12.26 -15.68 11.35
CA PHE A 79 12.10 -15.35 12.77
C PHE A 79 13.35 -14.71 13.34
N GLN A 80 14.54 -15.29 13.09
CA GLN A 80 15.80 -14.76 13.56
C GLN A 80 16.09 -13.35 13.03
N LYS A 81 15.65 -13.05 11.82
CA LYS A 81 15.76 -11.72 11.24
C LYS A 81 14.78 -10.75 11.88
N MET A 82 13.52 -11.16 12.10
CA MET A 82 12.51 -10.37 12.79
C MET A 82 12.94 -10.03 14.23
N GLU A 83 13.49 -11.01 14.97
CA GLU A 83 13.92 -10.83 16.35
C GLU A 83 15.01 -9.75 16.52
N LYS A 84 15.81 -9.52 15.48
CA LYS A 84 16.85 -8.48 15.46
C LYS A 84 16.31 -7.07 15.22
N GLN A 85 15.05 -6.94 14.84
CA GLN A 85 14.43 -5.63 14.63
C GLN A 85 14.12 -4.96 15.99
N LYS A 86 14.25 -3.64 16.02
CA LYS A 86 13.98 -2.82 17.21
C LYS A 86 12.76 -1.93 16.95
N SER A 87 11.62 -2.54 16.73
CA SER A 87 10.35 -1.82 16.57
C SER A 87 9.46 -2.05 17.79
N ASP A 88 8.47 -1.19 17.98
CA ASP A 88 7.48 -1.35 19.06
C ASP A 88 6.72 -2.67 18.93
N ILE A 89 6.39 -3.06 17.69
CA ILE A 89 5.80 -4.35 17.35
C ILE A 89 6.57 -4.94 16.17
N ASN A 90 7.13 -6.13 16.33
CA ASN A 90 7.77 -6.89 15.26
C ASN A 90 6.86 -8.04 14.82
N PHE A 91 6.83 -8.32 13.53
CA PHE A 91 6.08 -9.44 12.98
C PHE A 91 6.76 -10.05 11.78
N PHE A 92 6.41 -11.29 11.48
CA PHE A 92 6.65 -11.89 10.17
C PHE A 92 5.40 -12.69 9.75
N ALA A 93 5.15 -12.75 8.47
CA ALA A 93 4.01 -13.47 7.91
C ALA A 93 4.37 -14.08 6.56
N SER A 94 3.96 -15.32 6.31
CA SER A 94 4.00 -15.87 4.97
C SER A 94 3.06 -15.10 4.06
N MET A 95 3.44 -14.90 2.79
CA MET A 95 2.55 -14.30 1.79
C MET A 95 1.24 -15.10 1.60
N THR A 96 1.22 -16.40 1.99
CA THR A 96 -0.01 -17.21 1.99
C THR A 96 -1.05 -16.76 3.02
N ALA A 97 -0.63 -16.03 4.06
CA ALA A 97 -1.54 -15.42 5.05
C ALA A 97 -2.36 -14.25 4.47
N ILE A 98 -1.91 -13.68 3.35
CA ILE A 98 -2.65 -12.62 2.65
C ILE A 98 -3.80 -13.28 1.88
N PRO A 99 -5.05 -12.76 2.00
CA PRO A 99 -6.18 -13.26 1.22
C PRO A 99 -5.87 -13.31 -0.28
N SER A 100 -6.30 -14.37 -0.98
CA SER A 100 -5.98 -14.61 -2.38
C SER A 100 -6.31 -13.43 -3.29
N THR A 101 -7.44 -12.75 -3.03
CA THR A 101 -7.87 -11.56 -3.78
C THR A 101 -6.82 -10.45 -3.83
N TYR A 102 -6.06 -10.24 -2.74
CA TYR A 102 -4.98 -9.25 -2.70
C TYR A 102 -3.64 -9.86 -3.09
N ARG A 103 -3.41 -11.12 -2.73
CA ARG A 103 -2.17 -11.84 -3.06
C ARG A 103 -1.96 -11.91 -4.57
N ASP A 104 -2.99 -12.24 -5.34
CA ASP A 104 -2.91 -12.35 -6.79
C ASP A 104 -2.54 -11.02 -7.45
N GLN A 105 -2.99 -9.89 -6.89
CA GLN A 105 -2.58 -8.55 -7.33
C GLN A 105 -1.10 -8.24 -6.98
N ILE A 106 -0.65 -8.62 -5.79
CA ILE A 106 0.73 -8.41 -5.33
C ILE A 106 1.70 -9.30 -6.11
N THR A 107 1.28 -10.51 -6.45
CA THR A 107 2.09 -11.48 -7.19
C THR A 107 1.96 -11.35 -8.71
N MET A 108 1.07 -10.48 -9.19
CA MET A 108 0.92 -10.18 -10.61
C MET A 108 2.25 -9.62 -11.16
N GLY A 109 2.83 -10.30 -12.11
CA GLY A 109 4.18 -9.97 -12.63
C GLY A 109 5.29 -10.88 -12.10
N LEU A 110 5.03 -11.73 -11.10
CA LEU A 110 5.98 -12.77 -10.72
C LEU A 110 5.98 -13.92 -11.73
N PRO A 111 7.12 -14.56 -12.00
CA PRO A 111 7.17 -15.81 -12.75
C PRO A 111 6.28 -16.88 -12.12
N THR A 112 5.72 -17.75 -12.98
CA THR A 112 4.80 -18.83 -12.55
C THR A 112 5.45 -19.85 -11.62
N GLU A 113 6.77 -19.93 -11.63
CA GLU A 113 7.56 -20.82 -10.77
C GLU A 113 7.68 -20.34 -9.32
N VAL A 114 7.41 -19.04 -9.08
CA VAL A 114 7.49 -18.44 -7.74
C VAL A 114 6.19 -18.67 -7.01
N LYS A 115 6.26 -19.38 -5.89
CA LYS A 115 5.13 -19.65 -5.03
C LYS A 115 5.06 -18.59 -3.91
N ALA A 116 3.85 -18.21 -3.53
CA ALA A 116 3.63 -17.27 -2.42
C ALA A 116 4.22 -17.79 -1.09
N GLU A 117 4.29 -19.09 -0.90
CA GLU A 117 4.89 -19.76 0.27
C GLU A 117 6.41 -19.54 0.37
N ASP A 118 7.09 -19.24 -0.75
CA ASP A 118 8.52 -18.96 -0.78
C ASP A 118 8.85 -17.55 -0.28
N ILE A 119 7.86 -16.70 -0.07
CA ILE A 119 8.05 -15.31 0.34
C ILE A 119 7.45 -15.10 1.73
N THR A 120 8.28 -14.59 2.63
CA THR A 120 7.89 -14.16 3.97
C THR A 120 8.05 -12.64 4.07
N LEU A 121 6.98 -11.96 4.49
CA LEU A 121 7.04 -10.55 4.83
C LEU A 121 7.55 -10.41 6.26
N ILE A 122 8.62 -9.67 6.47
CA ILE A 122 9.11 -9.30 7.79
C ILE A 122 8.85 -7.81 7.98
N GLY A 123 8.31 -7.43 9.13
CA GLY A 123 7.97 -6.05 9.37
C GLY A 123 8.05 -5.62 10.82
N GLY A 124 8.07 -4.31 11.00
CA GLY A 124 8.03 -3.64 12.27
C GLY A 124 7.14 -2.40 12.23
N LEU A 125 6.31 -2.25 13.25
CA LEU A 125 5.45 -1.08 13.46
C LEU A 125 6.02 -0.24 14.59
N ASN A 126 6.12 1.07 14.35
CA ASN A 126 6.59 2.05 15.34
C ASN A 126 5.56 3.17 15.54
N PHE A 127 5.41 3.60 16.79
CA PHE A 127 4.61 4.75 17.16
C PHE A 127 5.53 5.92 17.48
N GLU A 128 5.85 6.70 16.47
CA GLU A 128 6.74 7.85 16.57
C GLU A 128 5.98 9.13 16.94
N LYS A 129 6.67 10.25 17.13
CA LYS A 129 6.03 11.56 17.24
C LYS A 129 5.34 11.93 15.94
N GLY A 130 4.03 12.14 15.98
CA GLY A 130 3.20 12.51 14.85
C GLY A 130 3.13 11.48 13.71
N LYS A 131 3.59 10.25 13.93
CA LYS A 131 3.66 9.26 12.84
C LYS A 131 3.52 7.82 13.36
N ILE A 132 2.74 7.01 12.65
CA ILE A 132 2.75 5.55 12.75
C ILE A 132 3.47 5.04 11.52
N ALA A 133 4.60 4.36 11.71
CA ALA A 133 5.44 3.86 10.64
C ALA A 133 5.44 2.33 10.60
N LEU A 134 5.02 1.75 9.49
CA LEU A 134 5.11 0.33 9.19
C LEU A 134 6.22 0.09 8.17
N LYS A 135 7.33 -0.52 8.58
CA LYS A 135 8.43 -0.91 7.69
C LYS A 135 8.38 -2.40 7.42
N THR A 136 8.50 -2.77 6.16
CA THR A 136 8.46 -4.17 5.73
C THR A 136 9.55 -4.47 4.73
N GLU A 137 9.99 -5.73 4.69
CA GLU A 137 10.85 -6.27 3.64
C GLU A 137 10.45 -7.70 3.30
N ASN A 138 10.66 -8.09 2.04
CA ASN A 138 10.48 -9.46 1.60
C ASN A 138 11.71 -10.30 1.98
N TYR A 139 11.48 -11.43 2.63
CA TYR A 139 12.48 -12.42 2.97
C TYR A 139 12.18 -13.74 2.23
N THR A 140 13.21 -14.35 1.71
CA THR A 140 13.14 -15.68 1.09
C THR A 140 14.47 -16.41 1.22
N GLU A 141 14.42 -17.73 1.30
CA GLU A 141 15.58 -18.62 1.19
C GLU A 141 15.71 -19.22 -0.21
N ASN A 142 14.66 -19.09 -1.04
CA ASN A 142 14.65 -19.57 -2.40
C ASN A 142 15.51 -18.67 -3.32
N GLU A 143 16.55 -19.25 -3.93
CA GLU A 143 17.51 -18.50 -4.77
C GLU A 143 16.86 -17.90 -6.03
N ALA A 144 15.89 -18.57 -6.63
CA ALA A 144 15.16 -18.05 -7.78
C ALA A 144 14.36 -16.79 -7.40
N VAL A 145 13.73 -16.81 -6.22
CA VAL A 145 13.00 -15.65 -5.69
C VAL A 145 13.95 -14.51 -5.34
N LYS A 146 15.12 -14.80 -4.76
CA LYS A 146 16.16 -13.79 -4.50
C LYS A 146 16.61 -13.11 -5.79
N ALA A 147 16.85 -13.88 -6.84
CA ALA A 147 17.25 -13.35 -8.15
C ALA A 147 16.15 -12.46 -8.75
N LEU A 148 14.88 -12.85 -8.62
CA LEU A 148 13.74 -12.07 -9.07
C LEU A 148 13.61 -10.74 -8.31
N LEU A 149 13.65 -10.77 -6.98
CA LEU A 149 13.59 -9.56 -6.14
C LEU A 149 14.75 -8.61 -6.49
N LYS A 150 15.92 -9.14 -6.81
CA LYS A 150 17.05 -8.34 -7.30
C LYS A 150 16.73 -7.66 -8.63
N LYS A 151 16.18 -8.39 -9.61
CA LYS A 151 15.77 -7.82 -10.91
C LYS A 151 14.69 -6.75 -10.75
N GLN A 152 13.72 -6.95 -9.84
CA GLN A 152 12.72 -5.93 -9.51
C GLN A 152 13.37 -4.63 -9.01
N MET A 153 14.36 -4.74 -8.13
CA MET A 153 15.09 -3.56 -7.65
C MET A 153 15.93 -2.89 -8.75
N GLU A 154 16.47 -3.69 -9.68
CA GLU A 154 17.27 -3.18 -10.80
C GLU A 154 16.40 -2.46 -11.84
N SER A 155 15.11 -2.82 -11.98
CA SER A 155 14.15 -2.18 -12.89
C SER A 155 13.68 -0.80 -12.45
N VAL A 156 13.90 -0.46 -11.19
CA VAL A 156 13.61 0.86 -10.63
C VAL A 156 14.90 1.57 -10.22
N GLY A 157 14.90 2.90 -10.27
CA GLY A 157 15.98 3.76 -9.81
C GLY A 157 15.49 4.67 -8.70
N LYS A 158 16.39 5.45 -8.11
CA LYS A 158 15.96 6.56 -7.25
C LYS A 158 15.24 7.59 -8.12
N ALA A 159 14.07 8.02 -7.69
CA ALA A 159 13.37 9.11 -8.34
C ALA A 159 14.07 10.45 -8.04
N ASN A 160 14.21 11.28 -9.07
CA ASN A 160 14.84 12.60 -8.96
C ASN A 160 13.83 13.67 -8.52
N ASN A 161 12.54 13.34 -8.47
CA ASN A 161 11.43 14.26 -8.17
C ASN A 161 11.36 15.43 -9.19
N THR A 162 11.62 15.13 -10.46
CA THR A 162 11.73 16.12 -11.55
C THR A 162 10.43 16.90 -11.73
N PHE A 163 9.28 16.21 -11.63
CA PHE A 163 7.97 16.76 -11.99
C PHE A 163 7.17 17.34 -10.84
N VAL A 164 7.61 17.22 -9.59
CA VAL A 164 6.86 17.69 -8.39
C VAL A 164 6.45 19.17 -8.47
N LYS A 165 7.20 19.98 -9.21
CA LYS A 165 6.91 21.41 -9.43
C LYS A 165 5.67 21.67 -10.29
N TYR A 166 5.21 20.67 -11.07
CA TYR A 166 4.07 20.82 -11.97
C TYR A 166 2.74 20.41 -11.35
N PHE A 167 2.78 19.75 -10.18
CA PHE A 167 1.59 19.33 -9.46
C PHE A 167 1.27 20.32 -8.35
N PRO A 168 0.02 20.80 -8.22
CA PRO A 168 -0.38 21.66 -7.10
C PRO A 168 -0.13 21.02 -5.74
N ALA A 169 0.17 21.79 -4.71
CA ALA A 169 0.31 21.31 -3.33
C ALA A 169 -0.97 20.65 -2.81
N SER A 170 -2.13 21.02 -3.36
CA SER A 170 -3.45 20.44 -3.09
C SER A 170 -3.74 19.13 -3.84
N THR A 171 -2.76 18.53 -4.52
CA THR A 171 -2.92 17.23 -5.17
C THR A 171 -3.39 16.20 -4.16
N LEU A 172 -4.52 15.56 -4.45
CA LEU A 172 -5.22 14.65 -3.53
C LEU A 172 -4.47 13.34 -3.33
N MET A 173 -3.93 12.80 -4.43
CA MET A 173 -3.09 11.62 -4.44
C MET A 173 -1.94 11.87 -5.40
N PHE A 174 -0.72 11.63 -4.95
CA PHE A 174 0.48 11.81 -5.73
C PHE A 174 1.28 10.51 -5.79
N PHE A 175 1.73 10.17 -6.97
CA PHE A 175 2.57 9.01 -7.26
C PHE A 175 3.86 9.47 -7.93
N ASN A 176 4.99 8.93 -7.53
CA ASN A 176 6.27 9.16 -8.18
C ASN A 176 7.14 7.89 -8.14
N VAL A 177 7.75 7.54 -9.26
CA VAL A 177 8.64 6.38 -9.37
C VAL A 177 9.78 6.66 -10.34
N GLY A 178 10.97 6.21 -9.98
CA GLY A 178 12.11 6.19 -10.91
C GLY A 178 12.12 4.88 -11.69
N VAL A 179 12.04 4.92 -13.02
CA VAL A 179 11.91 3.74 -13.89
C VAL A 179 13.11 3.60 -14.81
N LYS A 180 13.57 2.37 -14.97
CA LYS A 180 14.48 1.92 -16.03
C LYS A 180 13.68 1.02 -16.96
N GLY A 181 13.04 1.61 -17.96
CA GLY A 181 12.01 0.93 -18.75
C GLY A 181 12.48 -0.31 -19.48
N GLY A 182 13.73 -0.35 -19.96
CA GLY A 182 14.31 -1.55 -20.57
C GLY A 182 14.41 -2.72 -19.58
N GLU A 183 14.86 -2.46 -18.36
CA GLU A 183 14.94 -3.48 -17.30
C GLU A 183 13.55 -3.91 -16.83
N LEU A 184 12.60 -2.97 -16.76
CA LEU A 184 11.21 -3.27 -16.45
C LEU A 184 10.59 -4.18 -17.53
N TYR A 185 10.84 -3.91 -18.81
CA TYR A 185 10.39 -4.78 -19.89
C TYR A 185 10.96 -6.20 -19.76
N ASN A 186 12.28 -6.30 -19.50
CA ASN A 186 12.94 -7.59 -19.31
C ASN A 186 12.30 -8.38 -18.16
N LEU A 187 12.05 -7.73 -17.03
CA LEU A 187 11.38 -8.34 -15.86
C LEU A 187 9.97 -8.83 -16.21
N LEU A 188 9.14 -7.96 -16.82
CA LEU A 188 7.77 -8.31 -17.20
C LEU A 188 7.71 -9.41 -18.25
N SER A 189 8.71 -9.48 -19.14
CA SER A 189 8.81 -10.51 -20.18
C SER A 189 9.07 -11.91 -19.62
N GLU A 190 9.45 -12.04 -18.35
CA GLU A 190 9.53 -13.34 -17.67
C GLU A 190 8.13 -13.85 -17.25
N ASN A 191 7.13 -12.96 -17.14
CA ASN A 191 5.76 -13.33 -16.84
C ASN A 191 5.03 -13.88 -18.06
N LYS A 192 4.42 -15.07 -17.92
CA LYS A 192 3.71 -15.75 -19.03
C LYS A 192 2.50 -14.96 -19.52
N GLU A 193 1.75 -14.34 -18.62
CA GLU A 193 0.55 -13.57 -18.98
C GLU A 193 0.92 -12.30 -19.74
N PHE A 194 1.99 -11.61 -19.33
CA PHE A 194 2.52 -10.48 -20.07
C PHE A 194 2.95 -10.89 -21.48
N ARG A 195 3.70 -12.00 -21.64
CA ARG A 195 4.09 -12.51 -22.96
C ARG A 195 2.90 -12.86 -23.83
N ASN A 196 1.86 -13.43 -23.27
CA ASN A 196 0.63 -13.77 -24.00
C ASN A 196 -0.13 -12.51 -24.45
N THR A 197 -0.10 -11.45 -23.66
CA THR A 197 -0.75 -10.16 -23.97
C THR A 197 0.02 -9.43 -25.07
N VAL A 198 1.35 -9.50 -25.04
CA VAL A 198 2.23 -8.92 -26.07
C VAL A 198 2.37 -9.94 -27.19
N SER A 199 1.62 -9.75 -28.29
CA SER A 199 1.75 -10.63 -29.46
C SER A 199 3.20 -10.61 -29.98
N ILE A 200 3.70 -11.76 -30.43
CA ILE A 200 5.08 -11.90 -30.93
C ILE A 200 5.39 -10.86 -32.05
N ALA A 201 4.42 -10.52 -32.87
CA ALA A 201 4.56 -9.51 -33.93
C ALA A 201 4.71 -8.06 -33.42
N LYS A 202 4.42 -7.81 -32.13
CA LYS A 202 4.52 -6.47 -31.52
C LYS A 202 5.53 -6.40 -30.36
N ALA A 203 6.25 -7.48 -30.10
CA ALA A 203 7.18 -7.55 -28.97
C ALA A 203 8.29 -6.48 -29.04
N ASP A 204 8.84 -6.25 -30.23
CA ASP A 204 9.87 -5.24 -30.44
C ASP A 204 9.34 -3.81 -30.26
N GLU A 205 8.11 -3.54 -30.72
CA GLU A 205 7.44 -2.24 -30.55
C GLU A 205 7.18 -1.96 -29.07
N VAL A 206 6.67 -2.96 -28.33
CA VAL A 206 6.42 -2.84 -26.90
C VAL A 206 7.73 -2.67 -26.13
N LYS A 207 8.79 -3.39 -26.51
CA LYS A 207 10.12 -3.21 -25.93
C LYS A 207 10.67 -1.81 -26.18
N GLU A 208 10.52 -1.27 -27.37
CA GLU A 208 10.93 0.11 -27.70
C GLU A 208 10.13 1.11 -26.87
N LEU A 209 8.81 0.92 -26.74
CA LEU A 209 7.94 1.75 -25.90
C LEU A 209 8.43 1.76 -24.46
N PHE A 210 8.63 0.61 -23.83
CA PHE A 210 9.16 0.53 -22.48
C PHE A 210 10.53 1.18 -22.37
N SER A 211 11.43 0.90 -23.29
CA SER A 211 12.80 1.42 -23.29
C SER A 211 12.88 2.94 -23.51
N SER A 212 11.80 3.56 -24.00
CA SER A 212 11.72 5.01 -24.12
C SER A 212 11.59 5.71 -22.74
N PHE A 213 11.00 5.05 -21.75
CA PHE A 213 10.89 5.55 -20.39
C PHE A 213 12.19 5.31 -19.60
N ASN A 214 12.84 6.35 -19.14
CA ASN A 214 14.07 6.22 -18.36
C ASN A 214 14.27 7.45 -17.47
N GLY A 215 13.81 7.35 -16.24
CA GLY A 215 13.79 8.45 -15.27
C GLY A 215 12.50 8.46 -14.48
N ASP A 216 12.04 9.65 -14.12
CA ASP A 216 10.85 9.80 -13.28
C ASP A 216 9.56 9.58 -14.08
N ILE A 217 8.61 8.90 -13.46
CA ILE A 217 7.19 8.93 -13.83
C ILE A 217 6.42 9.46 -12.63
N SER A 218 5.67 10.54 -12.82
CA SER A 218 4.84 11.12 -11.77
C SER A 218 3.39 11.22 -12.23
N ALA A 219 2.46 10.92 -11.34
CA ALA A 219 1.03 11.08 -11.60
C ALA A 219 0.33 11.69 -10.38
N GLY A 220 -0.70 12.47 -10.60
CA GLY A 220 -1.49 13.09 -9.55
C GLY A 220 -2.97 13.09 -9.84
N LEU A 221 -3.78 12.75 -8.85
CA LEU A 221 -5.21 13.03 -8.81
C LEU A 221 -5.37 14.46 -8.27
N ILE A 222 -5.82 15.36 -9.14
CA ILE A 222 -5.81 16.81 -8.84
C ILE A 222 -7.12 17.24 -8.20
N ASN A 223 -8.25 16.73 -8.71
CA ASN A 223 -9.57 17.12 -8.23
C ASN A 223 -10.59 16.01 -8.43
N VAL A 224 -11.62 15.98 -7.58
CA VAL A 224 -12.78 15.11 -7.67
C VAL A 224 -14.03 15.96 -7.47
N THR A 225 -14.98 15.86 -8.40
CA THR A 225 -16.28 16.53 -8.34
C THR A 225 -17.41 15.51 -8.50
N MET A 226 -18.65 15.90 -8.21
CA MET A 226 -19.81 15.02 -8.39
C MET A 226 -20.25 14.91 -9.86
N SER A 227 -19.91 15.87 -10.68
CA SER A 227 -20.48 16.06 -12.02
C SER A 227 -19.54 15.71 -13.17
N SER A 228 -18.27 15.43 -12.90
CA SER A 228 -17.28 15.13 -13.91
C SER A 228 -16.35 13.99 -13.48
N ALA A 229 -15.65 13.41 -14.45
CA ALA A 229 -14.58 12.46 -14.17
C ALA A 229 -13.50 13.11 -13.27
N PRO A 230 -12.83 12.33 -12.40
CA PRO A 230 -11.72 12.83 -11.61
C PRO A 230 -10.63 13.44 -12.50
N THR A 231 -10.14 14.63 -12.13
CA THR A 231 -9.07 15.31 -12.86
C THR A 231 -7.72 14.72 -12.51
N PHE A 232 -6.96 14.30 -13.50
CA PHE A 232 -5.61 13.78 -13.31
C PHE A 232 -4.57 14.52 -14.16
N MET A 233 -3.32 14.41 -13.76
CA MET A 233 -2.14 14.83 -14.51
C MET A 233 -1.04 13.81 -14.37
N MET A 234 -0.31 13.54 -15.44
CA MET A 234 0.85 12.66 -15.47
C MET A 234 2.01 13.32 -16.24
N TYR A 235 3.21 13.04 -15.77
CA TYR A 235 4.46 13.34 -16.47
C TYR A 235 5.40 12.14 -16.43
N ALA A 236 6.21 12.00 -17.48
CA ALA A 236 7.25 10.97 -17.51
C ALA A 236 8.47 11.47 -18.30
N ASP A 237 9.67 11.10 -17.83
CA ASP A 237 10.89 11.28 -18.61
C ASP A 237 10.93 10.28 -19.77
N VAL A 238 11.08 10.78 -21.00
CA VAL A 238 11.17 9.96 -22.20
C VAL A 238 12.38 10.34 -23.04
N LYS A 239 12.97 9.33 -23.68
CA LYS A 239 14.15 9.52 -24.54
C LYS A 239 13.82 10.25 -25.84
N ASN A 240 12.65 9.96 -26.42
CA ASN A 240 12.20 10.51 -27.69
C ASN A 240 10.67 10.41 -27.85
N GLY A 241 10.14 10.90 -28.96
CA GLY A 241 8.71 10.91 -29.31
C GLY A 241 8.20 9.66 -30.02
N ASN A 242 9.06 8.71 -30.34
CA ASN A 242 8.70 7.56 -31.20
C ASN A 242 7.55 6.75 -30.65
N ALA A 243 7.48 6.62 -29.30
CA ALA A 243 6.42 5.86 -28.63
C ALA A 243 5.01 6.41 -28.92
N LEU A 244 4.83 7.74 -28.89
CA LEU A 244 3.52 8.35 -29.18
C LEU A 244 3.17 8.30 -30.66
N GLU A 245 4.14 8.52 -31.52
CA GLU A 245 3.95 8.40 -32.97
C GLU A 245 3.54 6.97 -33.34
N MET A 246 4.17 5.96 -32.73
CA MET A 246 3.85 4.56 -32.92
C MET A 246 2.42 4.25 -32.45
N ILE A 247 2.01 4.72 -31.25
CA ILE A 247 0.64 4.58 -30.74
C ILE A 247 -0.34 5.19 -31.74
N TYR A 248 -0.08 6.39 -32.25
CA TYR A 248 -0.97 7.08 -33.18
C TYR A 248 -1.06 6.36 -34.52
N LYS A 249 0.05 5.91 -35.11
CA LYS A 249 0.08 5.16 -36.37
C LYS A 249 -0.66 3.82 -36.28
N ASN A 250 -0.63 3.19 -35.12
CA ASN A 250 -1.27 1.89 -34.89
C ASN A 250 -2.63 2.01 -34.15
N LYS A 251 -3.24 3.18 -34.12
CA LYS A 251 -4.48 3.45 -33.34
C LYS A 251 -5.62 2.48 -33.68
N GLU A 252 -5.76 2.07 -34.93
CA GLU A 252 -6.80 1.12 -35.36
C GLU A 252 -6.65 -0.26 -34.70
N SER A 253 -5.41 -0.65 -34.37
CA SER A 253 -5.12 -1.93 -33.71
C SER A 253 -5.26 -1.88 -32.18
N LEU A 254 -5.51 -0.69 -31.59
CA LEU A 254 -5.67 -0.53 -30.15
C LEU A 254 -7.05 -0.98 -29.63
N GLY A 255 -7.95 -1.44 -30.52
CA GLY A 255 -9.28 -1.90 -30.11
C GLY A 255 -10.19 -0.78 -29.60
N LEU A 256 -10.05 0.41 -30.17
CA LEU A 256 -10.91 1.57 -29.82
C LEU A 256 -12.37 1.24 -30.03
N LYS A 257 -13.21 1.65 -29.08
CA LYS A 257 -14.66 1.42 -29.15
C LYS A 257 -15.32 2.43 -30.09
N ARG A 258 -16.54 2.13 -30.53
CA ARG A 258 -17.34 3.04 -31.38
C ARG A 258 -17.52 4.39 -30.69
N GLY A 259 -17.05 5.45 -31.34
CA GLY A 259 -17.09 6.83 -30.83
C GLY A 259 -15.86 7.24 -30.02
N GLU A 260 -14.83 6.39 -29.98
CA GLU A 260 -13.48 6.71 -29.48
C GLU A 260 -12.55 6.97 -30.65
N ASP A 261 -11.65 7.93 -30.55
CA ASP A 261 -10.63 8.23 -31.57
C ASP A 261 -9.43 8.90 -30.95
N ILE A 262 -8.25 8.69 -31.56
CA ILE A 262 -7.03 9.44 -31.26
C ILE A 262 -6.80 10.42 -32.41
N MET A 263 -6.77 11.70 -32.08
CA MET A 263 -6.54 12.78 -33.05
C MET A 263 -5.23 13.48 -32.73
N GLN A 264 -4.50 13.82 -33.79
CA GLN A 264 -3.30 14.66 -33.68
C GLN A 264 -3.72 16.13 -33.62
N LEU A 265 -3.24 16.86 -32.63
CA LEU A 265 -3.46 18.30 -32.43
C LEU A 265 -2.30 19.13 -32.95
N GLY A 266 -1.09 18.59 -32.88
CA GLY A 266 0.16 19.22 -33.29
C GLY A 266 1.29 18.21 -33.38
N LYS A 267 2.52 18.68 -33.56
CA LYS A 267 3.69 17.81 -33.51
C LYS A 267 3.84 17.24 -32.10
N ASP A 268 3.82 15.92 -31.98
CA ASP A 268 3.93 15.19 -30.71
C ASP A 268 2.82 15.57 -29.69
N GLU A 269 1.67 16.05 -30.18
CA GLU A 269 0.50 16.42 -29.37
C GLU A 269 -0.76 15.72 -29.91
N TYR A 270 -1.48 15.07 -29.01
CA TYR A 270 -2.62 14.23 -29.33
C TYR A 270 -3.77 14.40 -28.32
N VAL A 271 -4.98 14.05 -28.75
CA VAL A 271 -6.12 13.89 -27.87
C VAL A 271 -6.78 12.55 -28.13
N TYR A 272 -6.98 11.77 -27.07
CA TYR A 272 -7.86 10.61 -27.09
C TYR A 272 -9.26 11.04 -26.66
N LYS A 273 -10.19 10.97 -27.58
CA LYS A 273 -11.60 11.31 -27.38
C LYS A 273 -12.39 10.08 -27.01
N THR A 274 -13.15 10.17 -25.94
CA THR A 274 -14.13 9.16 -25.53
C THR A 274 -15.51 9.80 -25.41
N ARG A 275 -16.55 9.01 -25.14
CA ARG A 275 -17.92 9.52 -24.99
C ARG A 275 -18.12 10.47 -23.79
N GLY A 276 -17.26 10.42 -22.80
CA GLY A 276 -17.42 11.18 -21.55
C GLY A 276 -16.20 12.01 -21.14
N MET A 277 -15.05 11.84 -21.84
CA MET A 277 -13.81 12.48 -21.41
C MET A 277 -12.83 12.58 -22.59
N ASN A 278 -12.10 13.67 -22.65
CA ASN A 278 -10.96 13.84 -23.54
C ASN A 278 -9.68 13.68 -22.71
N ILE A 279 -8.68 12.93 -23.22
CA ILE A 279 -7.37 12.84 -22.63
C ILE A 279 -6.37 13.49 -23.59
N PHE A 280 -5.81 14.61 -23.19
CA PHE A 280 -4.74 15.31 -23.89
C PHE A 280 -3.42 14.68 -23.47
N PHE A 281 -2.60 14.30 -24.44
CA PHE A 281 -1.28 13.73 -24.17
C PHE A 281 -0.27 14.13 -25.27
N GLY A 282 0.98 14.17 -24.89
CA GLY A 282 2.01 14.58 -25.82
C GLY A 282 3.40 14.56 -25.21
N ILE A 283 4.36 15.08 -25.97
CA ILE A 283 5.75 15.24 -25.53
C ILE A 283 6.16 16.71 -25.73
N LYS A 284 6.68 17.29 -24.65
CA LYS A 284 7.28 18.62 -24.65
C LYS A 284 8.61 18.56 -23.90
N ASP A 285 9.70 19.02 -24.54
CA ASP A 285 11.03 19.07 -23.92
C ASP A 285 11.50 17.72 -23.35
N LYS A 286 11.27 16.62 -24.07
CA LYS A 286 11.52 15.22 -23.65
C LYS A 286 10.71 14.79 -22.42
N GLN A 287 9.65 15.50 -22.08
CA GLN A 287 8.73 15.16 -21.02
C GLN A 287 7.39 14.78 -21.63
N MET A 288 7.03 13.52 -21.48
CA MET A 288 5.68 13.06 -21.81
C MET A 288 4.71 13.60 -20.77
N TYR A 289 3.52 13.98 -21.20
CA TYR A 289 2.44 14.37 -20.31
C TYR A 289 1.11 13.74 -20.73
N ALA A 290 0.20 13.60 -19.79
CA ALA A 290 -1.19 13.26 -20.04
C ALA A 290 -2.10 13.89 -18.99
N THR A 291 -3.27 14.42 -19.42
CA THR A 291 -4.30 14.96 -18.54
C THR A 291 -5.66 14.92 -19.22
N ASN A 292 -6.73 14.85 -18.42
CA ASN A 292 -8.10 14.96 -18.91
C ASN A 292 -8.70 16.37 -18.68
N ASP A 293 -7.87 17.33 -18.28
CA ASP A 293 -8.29 18.71 -18.04
C ASP A 293 -7.65 19.67 -19.05
N GLU A 294 -8.48 20.46 -19.73
CA GLU A 294 -8.02 21.37 -20.79
C GLU A 294 -7.18 22.53 -20.25
N LEU A 295 -7.44 22.99 -19.01
CA LEU A 295 -6.66 24.04 -18.40
C LEU A 295 -5.25 23.56 -18.03
N LEU A 296 -5.16 22.35 -17.47
CA LEU A 296 -3.87 21.70 -17.19
C LEU A 296 -3.09 21.46 -18.49
N TYR A 297 -3.76 21.00 -19.55
CA TYR A 297 -3.15 20.85 -20.87
C TYR A 297 -2.55 22.15 -21.41
N LYS A 298 -3.30 23.25 -21.36
CA LYS A 298 -2.81 24.58 -21.79
C LYS A 298 -1.62 25.08 -20.95
N ASN A 299 -1.46 24.56 -19.74
CA ASN A 299 -0.39 24.95 -18.81
C ASN A 299 0.70 23.88 -18.67
N VAL A 300 0.76 22.88 -19.55
CA VAL A 300 1.81 21.87 -19.55
C VAL A 300 3.20 22.47 -19.51
N GLY A 301 4.05 22.00 -18.59
CA GLY A 301 5.41 22.48 -18.36
C GLY A 301 5.52 23.78 -17.57
N LYS A 302 4.40 24.37 -17.12
CA LYS A 302 4.42 25.52 -16.19
C LYS A 302 4.39 25.03 -14.75
N ALA A 303 5.27 25.57 -13.92
CA ALA A 303 5.24 25.26 -12.49
C ALA A 303 3.98 25.81 -11.83
N ALA A 304 3.44 25.07 -10.85
CA ALA A 304 2.37 25.55 -10.00
C ALA A 304 2.91 26.59 -8.99
N ASP A 305 2.10 27.59 -8.65
CA ASP A 305 2.48 28.63 -7.67
C ASP A 305 2.84 28.05 -6.31
N LYS A 306 1.99 27.13 -5.81
CA LYS A 306 2.29 26.23 -4.71
C LYS A 306 2.24 24.80 -5.26
N SER A 307 3.36 24.10 -5.19
CA SER A 307 3.51 22.78 -5.78
C SER A 307 3.63 21.69 -4.73
N VAL A 308 3.71 20.43 -5.18
CA VAL A 308 3.99 19.28 -4.31
C VAL A 308 5.28 19.45 -3.50
N LYS A 309 6.20 20.34 -3.91
CA LYS A 309 7.36 20.70 -3.07
C LYS A 309 6.96 21.34 -1.75
N ASP A 310 5.78 21.97 -1.70
CA ASP A 310 5.24 22.65 -0.53
C ASP A 310 4.21 21.77 0.22
N ALA A 311 3.96 20.54 -0.27
CA ALA A 311 3.03 19.60 0.35
C ALA A 311 3.59 19.03 1.67
N PRO A 312 2.75 18.61 2.62
CA PRO A 312 3.19 18.08 3.92
C PRO A 312 4.15 16.91 3.83
N TYR A 313 4.07 16.13 2.75
CA TYR A 313 4.86 14.93 2.49
C TYR A 313 6.10 15.15 1.60
N ALA A 314 6.39 16.40 1.23
CA ALA A 314 7.47 16.70 0.27
C ALA A 314 8.86 16.18 0.70
N SER A 315 9.17 16.24 1.99
CA SER A 315 10.44 15.77 2.54
C SER A 315 10.63 14.24 2.43
N ASP A 316 9.51 13.49 2.49
CA ASP A 316 9.52 12.03 2.58
C ASP A 316 9.79 11.36 1.23
N MET A 317 9.63 12.10 0.13
CA MET A 317 9.94 11.62 -1.22
C MET A 317 11.44 11.48 -1.49
N LYS A 318 12.28 12.19 -0.71
CA LYS A 318 13.71 12.28 -1.00
C LYS A 318 14.40 10.92 -0.89
N GLY A 319 15.08 10.51 -1.95
CA GLY A 319 15.87 9.27 -1.99
C GLY A 319 15.05 8.01 -2.24
N LYS A 320 13.73 8.10 -2.36
CA LYS A 320 12.86 6.95 -2.63
C LYS A 320 12.88 6.57 -4.11
N SER A 321 12.73 5.28 -4.38
CA SER A 321 12.55 4.78 -5.75
C SER A 321 11.07 4.76 -6.17
N LEU A 322 10.19 4.58 -5.20
CA LEU A 322 8.73 4.70 -5.33
C LEU A 322 8.22 5.55 -4.17
N PHE A 323 7.29 6.45 -4.46
CA PHE A 323 6.58 7.23 -3.46
C PHE A 323 5.13 7.44 -3.87
N ILE A 324 4.21 7.17 -2.95
CA ILE A 324 2.78 7.44 -3.10
C ILE A 324 2.35 8.23 -1.87
N ALA A 325 1.57 9.28 -2.07
CA ALA A 325 0.95 10.00 -0.96
C ALA A 325 -0.54 10.20 -1.20
N ILE A 326 -1.32 10.10 -0.13
CA ILE A 326 -2.73 10.50 -0.06
C ILE A 326 -2.79 11.70 0.88
N ASN A 327 -3.14 12.84 0.34
CA ASN A 327 -3.19 14.12 1.07
C ASN A 327 -4.54 14.25 1.78
N ALA A 328 -4.61 13.86 3.04
CA ALA A 328 -5.85 13.88 3.81
C ALA A 328 -6.37 15.31 3.99
N GLU A 329 -5.48 16.30 4.17
CA GLU A 329 -5.86 17.71 4.33
C GLU A 329 -6.56 18.22 3.06
N ALA A 330 -5.99 17.96 1.88
CA ALA A 330 -6.57 18.37 0.61
C ALA A 330 -7.91 17.65 0.32
N ILE A 331 -8.02 16.38 0.68
CA ILE A 331 -9.27 15.60 0.52
C ILE A 331 -10.37 16.17 1.41
N LEU A 332 -10.06 16.48 2.68
CA LEU A 332 -11.04 17.05 3.61
C LEU A 332 -11.50 18.45 3.21
N ASP A 333 -10.69 19.17 2.43
CA ASP A 333 -11.05 20.48 1.88
C ASP A 333 -11.96 20.42 0.65
N LEU A 334 -12.16 19.26 0.05
CA LEU A 334 -13.04 19.10 -1.12
C LEU A 334 -14.48 19.49 -0.76
N PRO A 335 -15.18 20.26 -1.63
CA PRO A 335 -16.59 20.63 -1.44
C PRO A 335 -17.50 19.41 -1.23
N ILE A 336 -17.27 18.33 -1.97
CA ILE A 336 -18.03 17.09 -1.85
C ILE A 336 -17.89 16.45 -0.46
N VAL A 337 -16.67 16.45 0.12
CA VAL A 337 -16.44 15.90 1.46
C VAL A 337 -17.10 16.76 2.53
N LYS A 338 -16.98 18.09 2.42
CA LYS A 338 -17.65 19.05 3.32
C LYS A 338 -19.17 18.92 3.27
N MET A 339 -19.74 18.68 2.09
CA MET A 339 -21.16 18.45 1.92
C MET A 339 -21.61 17.14 2.59
N VAL A 340 -20.93 16.02 2.33
CA VAL A 340 -21.25 14.72 2.95
C VAL A 340 -21.12 14.80 4.47
N ALA A 341 -20.11 15.50 4.97
CA ALA A 341 -19.92 15.77 6.40
C ALA A 341 -21.12 16.49 7.03
N GLY A 342 -21.73 17.42 6.29
CA GLY A 342 -22.90 18.17 6.77
C GLY A 342 -24.18 17.34 6.88
N PHE A 343 -24.33 16.30 6.06
CA PHE A 343 -25.54 15.45 6.02
C PHE A 343 -25.42 14.13 6.78
N GLY A 344 -24.22 13.71 7.17
CA GLY A 344 -23.91 12.35 7.58
C GLY A 344 -24.20 11.98 9.05
N GLY A 345 -24.89 12.82 9.84
CA GLY A 345 -25.21 12.51 11.24
C GLY A 345 -23.99 12.42 12.15
N GLN A 346 -24.16 11.82 13.36
CA GLN A 346 -23.12 11.79 14.41
C GLN A 346 -21.93 10.88 14.03
N GLU A 347 -22.20 9.74 13.40
CA GLU A 347 -21.12 8.82 12.98
C GLU A 347 -20.19 9.46 11.96
N ALA A 348 -20.73 10.14 10.93
CA ALA A 348 -19.94 10.83 9.94
C ALA A 348 -19.07 11.94 10.58
N LYS A 349 -19.60 12.66 11.56
CA LYS A 349 -18.82 13.67 12.31
C LYS A 349 -17.63 13.04 13.01
N THR A 350 -17.82 11.90 13.68
CA THR A 350 -16.74 11.17 14.35
C THR A 350 -15.64 10.75 13.37
N TYR A 351 -16.00 10.19 12.22
CA TYR A 351 -15.01 9.83 11.19
C TYR A 351 -14.27 11.04 10.63
N ILE A 352 -14.95 12.17 10.45
CA ILE A 352 -14.32 13.42 10.00
C ILE A 352 -13.39 14.01 11.08
N GLU A 353 -13.78 13.94 12.34
CA GLU A 353 -12.92 14.38 13.46
C GLU A 353 -11.64 13.52 13.52
N LEU A 354 -11.76 12.21 13.33
CA LEU A 354 -10.60 11.32 13.25
C LEU A 354 -9.73 11.66 12.01
N ALA A 355 -10.34 11.80 10.83
CA ALA A 355 -9.65 12.15 9.61
C ALA A 355 -8.97 13.52 9.69
N ASN A 356 -9.56 14.48 10.40
CA ASN A 356 -8.97 15.80 10.65
C ASN A 356 -7.67 15.78 11.49
N LYS A 357 -7.36 14.67 12.17
CA LYS A 357 -6.07 14.49 12.86
C LYS A 357 -4.97 14.02 11.91
N VAL A 358 -5.33 13.49 10.75
CA VAL A 358 -4.39 12.98 9.74
C VAL A 358 -3.97 14.11 8.81
N SER A 359 -2.67 14.24 8.57
CA SER A 359 -2.12 15.13 7.54
C SER A 359 -2.05 14.41 6.20
N TYR A 360 -1.42 13.25 6.15
CA TYR A 360 -1.34 12.41 4.96
C TYR A 360 -1.04 10.95 5.31
N LEU A 361 -1.30 10.07 4.35
CA LEU A 361 -0.81 8.70 4.31
C LEU A 361 0.22 8.60 3.20
N SER A 362 1.36 7.97 3.45
CA SER A 362 2.34 7.70 2.39
C SER A 362 2.76 6.23 2.35
N MET A 363 3.14 5.79 1.16
CA MET A 363 3.82 4.52 0.91
C MET A 363 5.08 4.82 0.12
N SER A 364 6.19 4.26 0.52
CA SER A 364 7.47 4.46 -0.16
C SER A 364 8.28 3.18 -0.22
N SER A 365 9.21 3.13 -1.17
CA SER A 365 10.20 2.05 -1.25
C SER A 365 11.60 2.61 -1.45
N GLU A 366 12.56 2.02 -0.76
CA GLU A 366 13.99 2.28 -0.94
C GLU A 366 14.75 0.97 -0.84
N GLY A 367 15.28 0.49 -1.96
CA GLY A 367 15.92 -0.82 -2.04
C GLY A 367 14.94 -1.96 -1.69
N LYS A 368 15.26 -2.72 -0.64
CA LYS A 368 14.44 -3.87 -0.18
C LYS A 368 13.34 -3.48 0.79
N VAL A 369 13.37 -2.26 1.29
CA VAL A 369 12.48 -1.81 2.35
C VAL A 369 11.31 -1.04 1.74
N SER A 370 10.10 -1.41 2.13
CA SER A 370 8.88 -0.63 1.90
C SER A 370 8.42 -0.06 3.24
N GLU A 371 7.94 1.18 3.21
CA GLU A 371 7.46 1.92 4.38
C GLU A 371 6.07 2.48 4.10
N ILE A 372 5.15 2.28 5.02
CA ILE A 372 3.81 2.90 5.01
C ILE A 372 3.71 3.76 6.26
N ASP A 373 3.49 5.04 6.06
CA ASP A 373 3.42 6.02 7.12
C ASP A 373 2.02 6.65 7.19
N LEU A 374 1.39 6.60 8.36
CA LEU A 374 0.26 7.45 8.69
C LEU A 374 0.77 8.65 9.47
N CYS A 375 0.76 9.82 8.86
CA CYS A 375 1.28 11.06 9.41
C CYS A 375 0.16 11.92 9.98
N LEU A 376 0.29 12.27 11.25
CA LEU A 376 -0.67 13.09 12.00
C LEU A 376 -0.29 14.57 11.92
N LYS A 377 -1.27 15.45 12.11
CA LYS A 377 -1.05 16.91 12.11
C LYS A 377 -0.24 17.37 13.33
N ASP A 378 -0.51 16.77 14.51
CA ASP A 378 0.31 17.01 15.70
C ASP A 378 1.59 16.18 15.62
N LYS A 379 2.68 16.84 15.28
CA LYS A 379 4.01 16.24 15.08
C LYS A 379 4.83 16.14 16.38
N ASP A 380 4.36 16.72 17.47
CA ASP A 380 5.12 16.80 18.73
C ASP A 380 4.76 15.70 19.72
N VAL A 381 3.55 15.14 19.60
CA VAL A 381 3.00 14.10 20.48
C VAL A 381 3.16 12.72 19.85
N ASN A 382 3.57 11.72 20.65
CA ASN A 382 3.65 10.32 20.20
C ASN A 382 2.29 9.83 19.65
N ALA A 383 2.31 9.13 18.50
CA ALA A 383 1.11 8.72 17.79
C ALA A 383 0.22 7.77 18.60
N LEU A 384 0.79 6.83 19.38
CA LEU A 384 0.01 5.94 20.24
C LEU A 384 -0.74 6.72 21.33
N LYS A 385 -0.08 7.74 21.92
CA LYS A 385 -0.73 8.61 22.88
C LYS A 385 -1.92 9.36 22.26
N GLN A 386 -1.76 9.90 21.04
CA GLN A 386 -2.85 10.57 20.33
C GLN A 386 -4.03 9.65 20.07
N ILE A 387 -3.79 8.37 19.69
CA ILE A 387 -4.83 7.35 19.49
C ILE A 387 -5.55 7.05 20.80
N VAL A 388 -4.81 6.83 21.88
CA VAL A 388 -5.38 6.50 23.21
C VAL A 388 -6.21 7.68 23.74
N ASP A 389 -5.71 8.91 23.61
CA ASP A 389 -6.42 10.10 24.06
C ASP A 389 -7.72 10.31 23.26
N PHE A 390 -7.69 10.04 21.94
CA PHE A 390 -8.88 10.05 21.11
C PHE A 390 -9.88 8.96 21.53
N ALA A 391 -9.43 7.71 21.70
CA ALA A 391 -10.28 6.61 22.11
C ALA A 391 -10.98 6.86 23.47
N LYS A 392 -10.30 7.49 24.43
CA LYS A 392 -10.89 7.86 25.72
C LYS A 392 -12.04 8.86 25.57
N GLN A 393 -12.00 9.77 24.60
CA GLN A 393 -13.08 10.73 24.36
C GLN A 393 -14.38 10.03 23.92
N PHE A 394 -14.27 8.87 23.23
CA PHE A 394 -15.42 8.09 22.79
C PHE A 394 -15.86 7.02 23.80
N ALA A 395 -14.95 6.50 24.62
CA ALA A 395 -15.29 5.53 25.68
C ALA A 395 -15.99 6.18 26.89
N GLY A 396 -15.92 7.50 27.01
CA GLY A 396 -16.62 8.28 28.04
C GLY A 396 -17.99 8.80 27.63
N MET A 397 -18.42 8.49 26.39
CA MET A 397 -19.79 8.72 25.90
C MET A 397 -20.60 7.42 25.99
#